data_92ad86f8ba72605da40d10df044cb0f2
#
_entry.id   92ad86f8ba72605da40d10df044cb0f2
#
_cell.length_a   1.000
_cell.length_b   1.000
_cell.length_c   1.000
_cell.angle_alpha   90.00
_cell.angle_beta   90.00
_cell.angle_gamma   90.00
#
_symmetry.space_group_name_H-M   'P 1'
#
loop_
_entity.id
_entity.type
_entity.pdbx_description
1 polymer ?
#
loop_
_entity_poly.entity_id
_entity_poly.type
_entity_poly.pdbx_seq_one_letter_code
_entity_poly.pdbx_strand_id
1 'polypeptide(L)'
;QTVAGAVGSLGGSLHRVVEALGATSAAVESGAASARALIDDSEAIARVFVDSGIETPDTPYVRLVQEGAAVVGRAFQAALDRRELTEADVFDRDYRPIPGTNPQQVLTRFTEFTDRALVEFQEAVILREPGIVFAAAVDDNGYLPTHNLKVSQPQSEDPVWNNAHCRNRRVFDDRVGLAAGRNRQGAQVQTYRRDMGGGEYVLMKDASAPVFVRGRHWGGFRMGY
;
A
#
# COMPACT_ATOMS: atom_id res chain seq x y z
N GLN A 1 -50.87 29.81 -21.16
CA GLN A 1 -50.11 28.53 -21.31
C GLN A 1 -50.84 27.44 -20.56
N THR A 2 -51.28 26.40 -21.26
CA THR A 2 -52.02 25.28 -20.62
C THR A 2 -51.04 24.43 -19.81
N VAL A 3 -51.48 23.88 -18.68
CA VAL A 3 -50.75 22.97 -17.80
C VAL A 3 -50.05 21.84 -18.59
N ALA A 4 -50.71 21.33 -19.63
CA ALA A 4 -50.17 20.30 -20.53
C ALA A 4 -48.92 20.74 -21.28
N GLY A 5 -48.87 22.02 -21.73
CA GLY A 5 -47.67 22.56 -22.38
C GLY A 5 -46.47 22.74 -21.44
N ALA A 6 -46.74 23.09 -20.17
CA ALA A 6 -45.69 23.20 -19.15
C ALA A 6 -45.11 21.80 -18.77
N VAL A 7 -46.00 20.79 -18.68
CA VAL A 7 -45.56 19.40 -18.39
C VAL A 7 -44.74 18.84 -19.55
N GLY A 8 -45.10 19.08 -20.80
CA GLY A 8 -44.31 18.69 -21.99
C GLY A 8 -42.92 19.34 -22.03
N SER A 9 -42.86 20.63 -21.71
CA SER A 9 -41.59 21.37 -21.65
C SER A 9 -40.67 20.85 -20.52
N LEU A 10 -41.25 20.54 -19.37
CA LEU A 10 -40.53 19.95 -18.23
C LEU A 10 -39.97 18.56 -18.58
N GLY A 11 -40.79 17.71 -19.25
CA GLY A 11 -40.37 16.40 -19.73
C GLY A 11 -39.20 16.48 -20.69
N GLY A 12 -39.22 17.40 -21.66
CA GLY A 12 -38.12 17.63 -22.59
C GLY A 12 -36.84 18.18 -21.92
N SER A 13 -37.00 19.00 -20.86
CA SER A 13 -35.87 19.47 -20.07
C SER A 13 -35.25 18.39 -19.23
N LEU A 14 -36.04 17.53 -18.58
CA LEU A 14 -35.58 16.37 -17.85
C LEU A 14 -34.81 15.40 -18.75
N HIS A 15 -35.31 15.10 -19.93
CA HIS A 15 -34.64 14.21 -20.88
C HIS A 15 -33.23 14.75 -21.25
N ARG A 16 -33.11 16.03 -21.56
CA ARG A 16 -31.80 16.68 -21.85
C ARG A 16 -30.85 16.64 -20.65
N VAL A 17 -31.35 16.80 -19.44
CA VAL A 17 -30.54 16.70 -18.21
C VAL A 17 -30.02 15.28 -18.04
N VAL A 18 -30.84 14.26 -18.25
CA VAL A 18 -30.42 12.85 -18.16
C VAL A 18 -29.37 12.51 -19.23
N GLU A 19 -29.55 12.97 -20.48
CA GLU A 19 -28.55 12.78 -21.53
C GLU A 19 -27.21 13.49 -21.20
N ALA A 20 -27.28 14.72 -20.70
CA ALA A 20 -26.09 15.48 -20.30
C ALA A 20 -25.36 14.84 -19.13
N LEU A 21 -26.10 14.29 -18.15
CA LEU A 21 -25.53 13.52 -17.04
C LEU A 21 -24.84 12.23 -17.53
N GLY A 22 -25.48 11.50 -18.46
CA GLY A 22 -24.87 10.32 -19.09
C GLY A 22 -23.58 10.63 -19.82
N ALA A 23 -23.57 11.70 -20.62
CA ALA A 23 -22.36 12.16 -21.33
C ALA A 23 -21.25 12.60 -20.35
N THR A 24 -21.62 13.31 -19.28
CA THR A 24 -20.68 13.72 -18.22
C THR A 24 -20.08 12.52 -17.50
N SER A 25 -20.90 11.52 -17.14
CA SER A 25 -20.42 10.28 -16.50
C SER A 25 -19.42 9.55 -17.40
N ALA A 26 -19.72 9.37 -18.68
CA ALA A 26 -18.82 8.75 -19.65
C ALA A 26 -17.49 9.53 -19.81
N ALA A 27 -17.56 10.86 -19.84
CA ALA A 27 -16.36 11.72 -19.91
C ALA A 27 -15.49 11.60 -18.65
N VAL A 28 -16.11 11.53 -17.46
CA VAL A 28 -15.42 11.31 -16.18
C VAL A 28 -14.74 9.93 -16.15
N GLU A 29 -15.44 8.88 -16.58
CA GLU A 29 -14.88 7.53 -16.65
C GLU A 29 -13.69 7.44 -17.62
N SER A 30 -13.82 8.06 -18.81
CA SER A 30 -12.74 8.15 -19.80
C SER A 30 -11.54 8.93 -19.27
N GLY A 31 -11.79 10.06 -18.59
CA GLY A 31 -10.75 10.86 -17.94
C GLY A 31 -10.02 10.10 -16.84
N ALA A 32 -10.76 9.35 -16.02
CA ALA A 32 -10.18 8.51 -14.99
C ALA A 32 -9.32 7.36 -15.57
N ALA A 33 -9.76 6.75 -16.67
CA ALA A 33 -8.99 5.72 -17.38
C ALA A 33 -7.68 6.28 -17.97
N SER A 34 -7.75 7.47 -18.60
CA SER A 34 -6.57 8.15 -19.14
C SER A 34 -5.58 8.54 -18.03
N ALA A 35 -6.07 9.03 -16.91
CA ALA A 35 -5.21 9.36 -15.76
C ALA A 35 -4.51 8.12 -15.18
N ARG A 36 -5.19 6.97 -15.12
CA ARG A 36 -4.57 5.70 -14.70
C ARG A 36 -3.47 5.27 -15.68
N ALA A 37 -3.72 5.32 -17.00
CA ALA A 37 -2.73 4.98 -18.02
C ALA A 37 -1.47 5.86 -17.89
N LEU A 38 -1.62 7.17 -17.66
CA LEU A 38 -0.49 8.07 -17.44
C LEU A 38 0.32 7.73 -16.17
N ILE A 39 -0.34 7.28 -15.11
CA ILE A 39 0.34 6.82 -13.90
C ILE A 39 1.14 5.55 -14.22
N ASP A 40 0.54 4.58 -14.89
CA ASP A 40 1.18 3.31 -15.25
C ASP A 40 2.38 3.54 -16.17
N ASP A 41 2.27 4.43 -17.16
CA ASP A 41 3.39 4.84 -18.04
C ASP A 41 4.51 5.51 -17.26
N SER A 42 4.18 6.41 -16.32
CA SER A 42 5.16 7.08 -15.46
C SER A 42 5.90 6.09 -14.55
N GLU A 43 5.18 5.12 -13.99
CA GLU A 43 5.78 4.06 -13.16
C GLU A 43 6.67 3.13 -14.00
N ALA A 44 6.28 2.84 -15.25
CA ALA A 44 7.10 2.05 -16.19
C ALA A 44 8.42 2.78 -16.53
N ILE A 45 8.36 4.08 -16.79
CA ILE A 45 9.55 4.92 -17.03
C ILE A 45 10.47 4.93 -15.79
N ALA A 46 9.90 5.12 -14.61
CA ALA A 46 10.65 5.09 -13.36
C ALA A 46 11.38 3.74 -13.16
N ARG A 47 10.74 2.63 -13.52
CA ARG A 47 11.34 1.30 -13.50
C ARG A 47 12.51 1.18 -14.45
N VAL A 48 12.41 1.70 -15.69
CA VAL A 48 13.51 1.72 -16.65
C VAL A 48 14.72 2.47 -16.08
N PHE A 49 14.53 3.58 -15.39
CA PHE A 49 15.64 4.31 -14.75
C PHE A 49 16.28 3.49 -13.63
N VAL A 50 15.48 2.84 -12.78
CA VAL A 50 15.98 1.96 -11.72
C VAL A 50 16.81 0.81 -12.31
N ASP A 51 16.29 0.12 -13.33
CA ASP A 51 16.94 -1.03 -13.96
C ASP A 51 18.20 -0.64 -14.74
N SER A 52 18.23 0.57 -15.30
CA SER A 52 19.37 1.11 -16.04
C SER A 52 20.47 1.70 -15.13
N GLY A 53 20.22 1.78 -13.82
CA GLY A 53 21.14 2.40 -12.86
C GLY A 53 21.30 3.91 -13.02
N ILE A 54 20.36 4.57 -13.73
CA ILE A 54 20.37 6.03 -13.87
C ILE A 54 19.95 6.65 -12.54
N GLU A 55 20.77 7.55 -12.02
CA GLU A 55 20.46 8.23 -10.77
C GLU A 55 19.33 9.24 -10.95
N THR A 56 18.36 9.15 -10.07
CA THR A 56 17.19 10.02 -9.97
C THR A 56 17.01 10.47 -8.52
N PRO A 57 16.15 11.45 -8.23
CA PRO A 57 15.80 11.79 -6.86
C PRO A 57 15.25 10.60 -6.04
N ASP A 58 14.73 9.57 -6.69
CA ASP A 58 14.21 8.37 -6.04
C ASP A 58 15.29 7.31 -5.72
N THR A 59 16.49 7.45 -6.29
CA THR A 59 17.58 6.46 -6.13
C THR A 59 17.96 6.15 -4.67
N PRO A 60 18.04 7.12 -3.73
CA PRO A 60 18.32 6.80 -2.33
C PRO A 60 17.25 5.88 -1.72
N TYR A 61 15.98 6.13 -2.01
CA TYR A 61 14.86 5.33 -1.50
C TYR A 61 14.83 3.93 -2.12
N VAL A 62 15.16 3.81 -3.41
CA VAL A 62 15.30 2.52 -4.10
C VAL A 62 16.40 1.66 -3.45
N ARG A 63 17.57 2.24 -3.14
CA ARG A 63 18.66 1.53 -2.44
C ARG A 63 18.22 1.06 -1.06
N LEU A 64 17.50 1.92 -0.32
CA LEU A 64 17.03 1.59 1.02
C LEU A 64 15.99 0.46 1.02
N VAL A 65 15.06 0.42 0.06
CA VAL A 65 14.09 -0.70 0.01
C VAL A 65 14.75 -2.00 -0.41
N GLN A 66 15.78 -1.98 -1.27
CA GLN A 66 16.56 -3.16 -1.61
C GLN A 66 17.35 -3.70 -0.40
N GLU A 67 17.98 -2.79 0.36
CA GLU A 67 18.65 -3.14 1.63
C GLU A 67 17.65 -3.73 2.62
N GLY A 68 16.48 -3.07 2.78
CA GLY A 68 15.43 -3.50 3.68
C GLY A 68 14.86 -4.87 3.31
N ALA A 69 14.60 -5.12 2.04
CA ALA A 69 14.16 -6.42 1.57
C ALA A 69 15.16 -7.53 1.89
N ALA A 70 16.46 -7.26 1.71
CA ALA A 70 17.53 -8.19 2.07
C ALA A 70 17.59 -8.43 3.59
N VAL A 71 17.39 -7.39 4.42
CA VAL A 71 17.37 -7.52 5.89
C VAL A 71 16.20 -8.41 6.33
N VAL A 72 14.98 -8.16 5.81
CA VAL A 72 13.79 -8.96 6.12
C VAL A 72 14.00 -10.42 5.71
N GLY A 73 14.51 -10.67 4.49
CA GLY A 73 14.79 -12.01 4.01
C GLY A 73 15.79 -12.76 4.90
N ARG A 74 16.88 -12.10 5.31
CA ARG A 74 17.88 -12.68 6.25
C ARG A 74 17.29 -12.93 7.63
N ALA A 75 16.43 -12.06 8.14
CA ALA A 75 15.78 -12.24 9.43
C ALA A 75 14.92 -13.52 9.46
N PHE A 76 14.09 -13.72 8.46
CA PHE A 76 13.31 -14.96 8.32
C PHE A 76 14.20 -16.19 8.10
N GLN A 77 15.25 -16.08 7.25
CA GLN A 77 16.18 -17.18 7.05
C GLN A 77 16.85 -17.61 8.36
N ALA A 78 17.32 -16.64 9.14
CA ALA A 78 17.94 -16.91 10.44
C ALA A 78 16.97 -17.54 11.44
N ALA A 79 15.70 -17.14 11.43
CA ALA A 79 14.66 -17.75 12.27
C ALA A 79 14.39 -19.21 11.88
N LEU A 80 14.36 -19.51 10.57
CA LEU A 80 14.25 -20.89 10.07
C LEU A 80 15.45 -21.74 10.47
N ASP A 81 16.67 -21.20 10.36
CA ASP A 81 17.91 -21.93 10.70
C ASP A 81 18.00 -22.21 12.21
N ARG A 82 17.50 -21.28 13.05
CA ARG A 82 17.38 -21.48 14.52
C ARG A 82 16.15 -22.30 14.93
N ARG A 83 15.31 -22.71 13.99
CA ARG A 83 14.03 -23.40 14.25
C ARG A 83 13.06 -22.60 15.15
N GLU A 84 13.17 -21.29 15.13
CA GLU A 84 12.24 -20.37 15.78
C GLU A 84 10.92 -20.31 15.02
N LEU A 85 10.98 -20.41 13.68
CA LEU A 85 9.86 -20.55 12.77
C LEU A 85 10.06 -21.76 11.87
N THR A 86 8.96 -22.33 11.39
CA THR A 86 8.94 -23.29 10.28
C THR A 86 8.63 -22.55 8.96
N GLU A 87 8.87 -23.20 7.81
CA GLU A 87 8.45 -22.62 6.52
C GLU A 87 6.93 -22.39 6.46
N ALA A 88 6.15 -23.29 7.06
CA ALA A 88 4.69 -23.12 7.16
C ALA A 88 4.30 -21.89 7.98
N ASP A 89 5.10 -21.51 8.99
CA ASP A 89 4.85 -20.30 9.76
C ASP A 89 5.22 -19.06 8.97
N VAL A 90 6.38 -19.04 8.29
CA VAL A 90 6.83 -17.89 7.46
C VAL A 90 5.86 -17.60 6.31
N PHE A 91 5.30 -18.64 5.71
CA PHE A 91 4.35 -18.52 4.59
C PHE A 91 2.90 -18.72 5.01
N ASP A 92 2.57 -18.53 6.29
CA ASP A 92 1.20 -18.55 6.79
C ASP A 92 0.38 -17.40 6.15
N ARG A 93 -0.79 -17.71 5.65
CA ARG A 93 -1.76 -16.78 5.07
C ARG A 93 -3.15 -16.95 5.69
N ASP A 94 -3.20 -17.62 6.85
CA ASP A 94 -4.39 -17.69 7.68
C ASP A 94 -4.47 -16.43 8.55
N TYR A 95 -5.17 -15.42 8.02
CA TYR A 95 -5.34 -14.12 8.66
C TYR A 95 -6.41 -14.17 9.73
N ARG A 96 -6.02 -14.46 10.97
CA ARG A 96 -6.95 -14.59 12.10
C ARG A 96 -7.35 -13.23 12.64
N PRO A 97 -8.66 -12.86 12.56
CA PRO A 97 -9.13 -11.56 13.02
C PRO A 97 -8.87 -11.34 14.50
N ILE A 98 -8.47 -10.11 14.86
CA ILE A 98 -8.42 -9.66 16.25
C ILE A 98 -9.80 -9.10 16.58
N PRO A 99 -10.55 -9.70 17.52
CA PRO A 99 -11.88 -9.23 17.87
C PRO A 99 -11.90 -7.78 18.33
N GLY A 100 -12.95 -7.04 17.96
CA GLY A 100 -13.18 -5.66 18.42
C GLY A 100 -12.29 -4.61 17.75
N THR A 101 -11.52 -4.95 16.71
CA THR A 101 -10.68 -3.98 15.98
C THR A 101 -11.42 -3.36 14.80
N ASN A 102 -11.32 -2.03 14.65
CA ASN A 102 -11.86 -1.26 13.53
C ASN A 102 -10.93 -0.07 13.21
N PRO A 103 -10.23 -0.04 12.04
CA PRO A 103 -10.21 -1.07 10.98
C PRO A 103 -9.74 -2.45 11.47
N GLN A 104 -10.23 -3.52 10.81
CA GLN A 104 -9.92 -4.89 11.19
C GLN A 104 -8.40 -5.13 11.19
N GLN A 105 -7.88 -5.60 12.32
CA GLN A 105 -6.52 -6.14 12.44
C GLN A 105 -6.56 -7.67 12.47
N VAL A 106 -5.49 -8.30 11.98
CA VAL A 106 -5.36 -9.75 11.90
C VAL A 106 -4.00 -10.20 12.38
N LEU A 107 -3.87 -11.50 12.69
CA LEU A 107 -2.62 -12.15 13.06
C LEU A 107 -2.33 -13.33 12.13
N THR A 108 -1.03 -13.54 11.87
CA THR A 108 -0.47 -14.76 11.29
C THR A 108 0.52 -15.37 12.26
N ARG A 109 1.04 -16.56 11.96
CA ARG A 109 2.05 -17.24 12.81
C ARG A 109 3.38 -16.51 12.86
N PHE A 110 3.70 -15.67 11.88
CA PHE A 110 4.95 -14.89 11.86
C PHE A 110 4.82 -13.48 12.47
N THR A 111 3.61 -13.03 12.85
CA THR A 111 3.39 -11.64 13.31
C THR A 111 4.27 -11.29 14.52
N GLU A 112 4.27 -12.13 15.56
CA GLU A 112 5.06 -11.89 16.76
C GLU A 112 6.58 -11.89 16.49
N PHE A 113 7.02 -12.71 15.53
CA PHE A 113 8.41 -12.71 15.12
C PHE A 113 8.78 -11.38 14.46
N THR A 114 7.95 -10.87 13.53
CA THR A 114 8.22 -9.59 12.87
C THR A 114 8.20 -8.42 13.85
N ASP A 115 7.33 -8.44 14.86
CA ASP A 115 7.28 -7.42 15.91
C ASP A 115 8.61 -7.35 16.70
N ARG A 116 9.25 -8.48 16.95
CA ARG A 116 10.56 -8.53 17.63
C ARG A 116 11.74 -8.24 16.71
N ALA A 117 11.68 -8.74 15.47
CA ALA A 117 12.85 -8.77 14.61
C ALA A 117 12.98 -7.52 13.71
N LEU A 118 11.87 -6.83 13.40
CA LEU A 118 11.89 -5.78 12.37
C LEU A 118 11.66 -4.37 12.90
N VAL A 119 11.08 -4.16 14.09
CA VAL A 119 10.74 -2.83 14.60
C VAL A 119 11.95 -1.92 14.65
N GLU A 120 13.05 -2.34 15.28
CA GLU A 120 14.26 -1.53 15.43
C GLU A 120 14.84 -1.12 14.06
N PHE A 121 14.88 -2.06 13.12
CA PHE A 121 15.35 -1.80 11.77
C PHE A 121 14.41 -0.82 11.04
N GLN A 122 13.10 -1.02 11.10
CA GLN A 122 12.11 -0.15 10.45
C GLN A 122 12.14 1.28 11.02
N GLU A 123 12.36 1.44 12.33
CA GLU A 123 12.56 2.75 12.96
C GLU A 123 13.87 3.41 12.50
N ALA A 124 14.95 2.64 12.39
CA ALA A 124 16.22 3.16 11.91
C ALA A 124 16.14 3.64 10.45
N VAL A 125 15.38 2.96 9.59
CA VAL A 125 15.21 3.33 8.17
C VAL A 125 14.57 4.70 8.01
N ILE A 126 13.54 5.04 8.78
CA ILE A 126 12.85 6.34 8.66
C ILE A 126 13.75 7.54 9.03
N LEU A 127 14.88 7.29 9.67
CA LEU A 127 15.84 8.33 10.07
C LEU A 127 16.95 8.52 9.04
N ARG A 128 17.06 7.68 8.00
CA ARG A 128 18.18 7.68 7.05
C ARG A 128 18.06 8.72 5.95
N GLU A 129 16.85 9.02 5.52
CA GLU A 129 16.60 10.01 4.47
C GLU A 129 15.46 10.94 4.85
N PRO A 130 15.60 12.24 4.57
CA PRO A 130 14.51 13.20 4.77
C PRO A 130 13.27 12.81 3.95
N GLY A 131 12.10 12.94 4.56
CA GLY A 131 10.84 12.70 3.88
C GLY A 131 10.32 11.26 4.00
N ILE A 132 11.09 10.28 4.49
CA ILE A 132 10.55 8.95 4.75
C ILE A 132 9.49 9.04 5.85
N VAL A 133 8.27 8.68 5.49
CA VAL A 133 7.09 8.72 6.39
C VAL A 133 6.88 7.39 7.09
N PHE A 134 7.21 6.29 6.40
CA PHE A 134 7.15 4.94 6.95
C PHE A 134 8.06 3.98 6.20
N ALA A 135 8.41 2.87 6.87
CA ALA A 135 9.10 1.72 6.29
C ALA A 135 8.54 0.44 6.92
N ALA A 136 8.14 -0.54 6.10
CA ALA A 136 7.52 -1.77 6.59
C ALA A 136 7.67 -2.94 5.63
N ALA A 137 7.66 -4.16 6.16
CA ALA A 137 7.50 -5.39 5.38
C ALA A 137 6.02 -5.70 5.16
N VAL A 138 5.69 -6.20 3.97
CA VAL A 138 4.33 -6.59 3.58
C VAL A 138 4.38 -7.93 2.86
N ASP A 139 3.45 -8.83 3.14
CA ASP A 139 3.37 -10.10 2.42
C ASP A 139 2.71 -9.95 1.04
N ASP A 140 2.65 -11.03 0.27
CA ASP A 140 2.14 -11.03 -1.11
C ASP A 140 0.62 -10.85 -1.22
N ASN A 141 -0.12 -10.82 -0.11
CA ASN A 141 -1.53 -10.45 -0.05
C ASN A 141 -1.78 -9.04 0.53
N GLY A 142 -0.71 -8.28 0.77
CA GLY A 142 -0.81 -6.93 1.32
C GLY A 142 -0.89 -6.87 2.84
N TYR A 143 -0.69 -7.99 3.53
CA TYR A 143 -0.67 -8.01 4.99
C TYR A 143 0.63 -7.38 5.51
N LEU A 144 0.47 -6.38 6.36
CA LEU A 144 1.54 -5.65 7.02
C LEU A 144 1.52 -6.01 8.51
N PRO A 145 2.35 -7.00 8.95
CA PRO A 145 2.31 -7.50 10.31
C PRO A 145 2.76 -6.45 11.32
N THR A 146 3.87 -5.78 11.03
CA THR A 146 4.57 -4.85 11.92
C THR A 146 4.80 -3.53 11.20
N HIS A 147 4.48 -2.42 11.85
CA HIS A 147 4.68 -1.09 11.30
C HIS A 147 5.58 -0.25 12.21
N ASN A 148 5.96 0.97 11.76
CA ASN A 148 6.64 1.93 12.61
C ASN A 148 5.82 2.27 13.86
N LEU A 149 6.48 2.51 14.97
CA LEU A 149 5.86 2.71 16.29
C LEU A 149 4.83 3.85 16.29
N LYS A 150 5.10 4.93 15.56
CA LYS A 150 4.20 6.08 15.42
C LYS A 150 2.80 5.70 14.94
N VAL A 151 2.69 4.67 14.12
CA VAL A 151 1.44 4.19 13.51
C VAL A 151 1.10 2.74 13.91
N SER A 152 1.62 2.29 15.04
CA SER A 152 1.34 1.00 15.68
C SER A 152 0.72 1.18 17.06
N GLN A 153 -0.08 2.24 17.23
CA GLN A 153 -0.72 2.54 18.50
C GLN A 153 -1.87 1.54 18.78
N PRO A 154 -2.20 1.29 20.04
CA PRO A 154 -3.43 0.58 20.41
C PRO A 154 -4.66 1.29 19.81
N GLN A 155 -5.63 0.53 19.34
CA GLN A 155 -6.86 1.11 18.80
C GLN A 155 -7.72 1.75 19.92
N SER A 156 -8.36 2.86 19.58
CA SER A 156 -9.37 3.55 20.36
C SER A 156 -10.78 3.21 19.85
N GLU A 157 -11.80 3.85 20.43
CA GLU A 157 -13.19 3.75 19.93
C GLU A 157 -13.43 4.55 18.65
N ASP A 158 -12.50 5.46 18.26
CA ASP A 158 -12.60 6.29 17.07
C ASP A 158 -11.94 5.61 15.86
N PRO A 159 -12.71 5.07 14.88
CA PRO A 159 -12.15 4.40 13.72
C PRO A 159 -11.40 5.34 12.77
N VAL A 160 -11.69 6.64 12.76
CA VAL A 160 -10.96 7.64 11.95
C VAL A 160 -9.56 7.81 12.52
N TRP A 161 -9.45 7.98 13.83
CA TRP A 161 -8.17 8.05 14.52
C TRP A 161 -7.37 6.74 14.34
N ASN A 162 -8.03 5.59 14.49
CA ASN A 162 -7.42 4.28 14.30
C ASN A 162 -6.86 4.11 12.88
N ASN A 163 -7.56 4.59 11.86
CA ASN A 163 -7.09 4.51 10.48
C ASN A 163 -5.75 5.23 10.27
N ALA A 164 -5.54 6.34 10.95
CA ALA A 164 -4.31 7.12 10.89
C ALA A 164 -3.18 6.53 11.74
N HIS A 165 -3.48 5.99 12.95
CA HIS A 165 -2.50 5.68 13.99
C HIS A 165 -2.29 4.19 14.27
N CYS A 166 -3.18 3.31 13.79
CA CYS A 166 -3.15 1.86 14.06
C CYS A 166 -3.10 1.09 12.74
N ARG A 167 -1.93 1.13 12.09
CA ARG A 167 -1.76 0.60 10.72
C ARG A 167 -1.07 -0.77 10.68
N ASN A 168 -0.46 -1.22 11.77
CA ASN A 168 0.09 -2.57 11.91
C ASN A 168 -1.01 -3.63 11.90
N ARG A 169 -0.67 -4.87 11.55
CA ARG A 169 -1.58 -6.04 11.55
C ARG A 169 -2.79 -5.87 10.63
N ARG A 170 -2.65 -5.06 9.57
CA ARG A 170 -3.72 -4.80 8.60
C ARG A 170 -3.35 -5.34 7.23
N VAL A 171 -4.37 -5.64 6.45
CA VAL A 171 -4.23 -5.97 5.02
C VAL A 171 -4.47 -4.69 4.22
N PHE A 172 -3.50 -4.33 3.37
CA PHE A 172 -3.57 -3.23 2.41
C PHE A 172 -3.68 -3.85 1.02
N ASP A 173 -4.91 -4.12 0.61
CA ASP A 173 -5.26 -4.76 -0.65
C ASP A 173 -5.56 -3.74 -1.77
N ASP A 174 -5.21 -2.48 -1.54
CA ASP A 174 -5.22 -1.45 -2.58
C ASP A 174 -4.13 -1.69 -3.64
N ARG A 175 -4.22 -0.94 -4.75
CA ARG A 175 -3.30 -1.06 -5.89
C ARG A 175 -1.83 -1.06 -5.47
N VAL A 176 -1.44 -0.11 -4.62
CA VAL A 176 -0.02 0.10 -4.26
C VAL A 176 0.44 -0.93 -3.24
N GLY A 177 -0.40 -1.26 -2.25
CA GLY A 177 -0.11 -2.28 -1.25
C GLY A 177 0.10 -3.67 -1.87
N LEU A 178 -0.83 -4.07 -2.76
CA LEU A 178 -0.70 -5.35 -3.47
C LEU A 178 0.47 -5.36 -4.45
N ALA A 179 0.71 -4.27 -5.18
CA ALA A 179 1.84 -4.22 -6.10
C ALA A 179 3.18 -4.34 -5.36
N ALA A 180 3.34 -3.68 -4.20
CA ALA A 180 4.52 -3.81 -3.37
C ALA A 180 4.73 -5.24 -2.86
N GLY A 181 3.65 -5.90 -2.38
CA GLY A 181 3.71 -7.26 -1.88
C GLY A 181 3.90 -8.33 -2.97
N ARG A 182 3.40 -8.10 -4.19
CA ARG A 182 3.42 -9.07 -5.30
C ARG A 182 4.59 -8.88 -6.26
N ASN A 183 5.30 -7.77 -6.19
CA ASN A 183 6.46 -7.53 -7.02
C ASN A 183 7.52 -8.62 -6.80
N ARG A 184 7.98 -9.23 -7.90
CA ARG A 184 9.02 -10.29 -7.90
C ARG A 184 10.27 -9.88 -8.66
N GLN A 185 10.28 -8.68 -9.23
CA GLN A 185 11.37 -8.17 -10.07
C GLN A 185 11.86 -6.86 -9.48
N GLY A 186 13.15 -6.72 -9.23
CA GLY A 186 13.80 -5.47 -8.88
C GLY A 186 13.04 -4.55 -7.91
N ALA A 187 13.52 -3.34 -7.75
CA ALA A 187 12.76 -2.34 -7.02
C ALA A 187 11.79 -1.59 -7.93
N GLN A 188 10.71 -1.07 -7.36
CA GLN A 188 9.73 -0.24 -8.07
C GLN A 188 9.40 1.00 -7.26
N VAL A 189 9.00 2.05 -7.96
CA VAL A 189 8.48 3.30 -7.37
C VAL A 189 7.10 3.56 -7.92
N GLN A 190 6.14 3.79 -7.03
CA GLN A 190 4.75 4.07 -7.36
C GLN A 190 4.31 5.39 -6.73
N THR A 191 3.35 6.07 -7.38
CA THR A 191 2.73 7.27 -6.83
C THR A 191 1.29 6.97 -6.41
N TYR A 192 0.90 7.43 -5.23
CA TYR A 192 -0.45 7.20 -4.72
C TYR A 192 -0.95 8.30 -3.79
N ARG A 193 -2.24 8.32 -3.59
CA ARG A 193 -2.90 9.16 -2.58
C ARG A 193 -3.11 8.33 -1.31
N ARG A 194 -2.37 8.68 -0.25
CA ARG A 194 -2.52 8.04 1.04
C ARG A 194 -3.74 8.62 1.75
N ASP A 195 -4.66 7.73 2.15
CA ASP A 195 -5.77 8.08 3.02
C ASP A 195 -5.28 8.28 4.46
N MET A 196 -5.51 9.48 4.99
CA MET A 196 -5.17 9.87 6.36
C MET A 196 -6.35 9.72 7.32
N GLY A 197 -7.52 9.33 6.80
CA GLY A 197 -8.79 9.31 7.53
C GLY A 197 -9.56 10.63 7.39
N GLY A 198 -10.87 10.60 7.70
CA GLY A 198 -11.71 11.80 7.63
C GLY A 198 -11.88 12.45 6.25
N GLY A 199 -11.52 11.74 5.18
CA GLY A 199 -11.55 12.27 3.81
C GLY A 199 -10.30 13.07 3.42
N GLU A 200 -9.27 13.10 4.26
CA GLU A 200 -7.99 13.74 3.95
C GLU A 200 -7.06 12.78 3.21
N TYR A 201 -6.40 13.29 2.17
CA TYR A 201 -5.45 12.54 1.35
C TYR A 201 -4.16 13.32 1.14
N VAL A 202 -3.03 12.60 1.21
CA VAL A 202 -1.70 13.15 0.90
C VAL A 202 -1.12 12.40 -0.30
N LEU A 203 -0.59 13.15 -1.28
CA LEU A 203 0.14 12.54 -2.40
C LEU A 203 1.51 12.09 -1.91
N MET A 204 1.84 10.83 -2.14
CA MET A 204 3.09 10.20 -1.72
C MET A 204 3.65 9.33 -2.84
N LYS A 205 4.95 9.07 -2.76
CA LYS A 205 5.59 7.97 -3.47
C LYS A 205 5.78 6.77 -2.54
N ASP A 206 5.77 5.59 -3.12
CA ASP A 206 6.04 4.32 -2.47
C ASP A 206 7.14 3.59 -3.23
N ALA A 207 8.31 3.45 -2.63
CA ALA A 207 9.34 2.57 -3.13
C ALA A 207 9.19 1.20 -2.49
N SER A 208 9.40 0.13 -3.25
CA SER A 208 9.37 -1.24 -2.72
C SER A 208 10.33 -2.17 -3.45
N ALA A 209 10.79 -3.22 -2.76
CA ALA A 209 11.62 -4.27 -3.32
C ALA A 209 11.18 -5.65 -2.82
N PRO A 210 11.30 -6.72 -3.64
CA PRO A 210 10.81 -8.04 -3.30
C PRO A 210 11.64 -8.70 -2.19
N VAL A 211 10.95 -9.36 -1.28
CA VAL A 211 11.55 -10.18 -0.22
C VAL A 211 11.48 -11.65 -0.61
N PHE A 212 12.63 -12.31 -0.58
CA PHE A 212 12.73 -13.76 -0.79
C PHE A 212 13.27 -14.45 0.46
N VAL A 213 12.67 -15.60 0.79
CA VAL A 213 13.10 -16.49 1.89
C VAL A 213 13.35 -17.87 1.30
N ARG A 214 14.57 -18.38 1.37
CA ARG A 214 14.99 -19.64 0.75
C ARG A 214 14.63 -19.73 -0.75
N GLY A 215 14.77 -18.63 -1.48
CA GLY A 215 14.43 -18.54 -2.90
C GLY A 215 12.94 -18.46 -3.22
N ARG A 216 12.06 -18.58 -2.22
CA ARG A 216 10.61 -18.41 -2.39
C ARG A 216 10.22 -16.96 -2.08
N HIS A 217 9.44 -16.36 -2.95
CA HIS A 217 8.91 -15.01 -2.76
C HIS A 217 7.95 -14.98 -1.56
N TRP A 218 8.22 -14.09 -0.60
CA TRP A 218 7.41 -13.90 0.60
C TRP A 218 6.48 -12.70 0.50
N GLY A 219 6.96 -11.63 -0.10
CA GLY A 219 6.28 -10.35 -0.19
C GLY A 219 7.26 -9.24 -0.59
N GLY A 220 7.15 -8.06 0.02
CA GLY A 220 8.01 -6.92 -0.24
C GLY A 220 8.41 -6.16 1.02
N PHE A 221 9.49 -5.38 0.92
CA PHE A 221 9.77 -4.29 1.85
C PHE A 221 9.47 -2.99 1.14
N ARG A 222 8.70 -2.12 1.77
CA ARG A 222 8.22 -0.87 1.18
C ARG A 222 8.44 0.32 2.10
N MET A 223 8.55 1.50 1.52
CA MET A 223 8.55 2.77 2.25
C MET A 223 7.78 3.84 1.50
N GLY A 224 7.12 4.72 2.25
CA GLY A 224 6.48 5.92 1.72
C GLY A 224 7.30 7.18 2.02
N TYR A 225 7.38 8.11 1.04
CA TYR A 225 8.11 9.37 1.12
C TYR A 225 7.45 10.46 0.25
#